data_77c3bdb8cc37a25ac966b9faf733fce7
#
_entry.id   77c3bdb8cc37a25ac966b9faf733fce7
#
_cell.length_a   1.000
_cell.length_b   1.000
_cell.length_c   1.000
_cell.angle_alpha   90.00
_cell.angle_beta   90.00
_cell.angle_gamma   90.00
#
_symmetry.space_group_name_H-M   'P 1'
#
loop_
_entity.id
_entity.type
_entity.pdbx_description
1 polymer ?
#
loop_
_entity_poly.entity_id
_entity_poly.type
_entity_poly.pdbx_seq_one_letter_code
_entity_poly.pdbx_strand_id
1 'polypeptide(L)'
;LYVSFIGSDFVEEGRRAGRWLLEQFKDATEPVNIVELQGTTGSAPAIDRKAGFEEVIKENPNLKIIASQTGDFTRAKGKEVMQSFLQAHKDIDVLYAHNDDMGLGAIQAIEAAGLVPGKDIIIITVDAVRDGMQAAADGKINFIVECNPLLGPQLMDAVKAVVEGKEVPKRIVTEEGTFTSEEAKAALPDRKY
;
A
#
# COMPACT_ATOMS: atom_id res chain seq x y z
N LEU A 1 20.16 19.75 6.87
CA LEU A 1 19.44 20.78 7.63
C LEU A 1 18.28 21.29 6.81
N TYR A 2 17.06 21.08 7.28
CA TYR A 2 15.84 21.53 6.64
C TYR A 2 14.96 22.28 7.66
N VAL A 3 14.07 23.15 7.19
CA VAL A 3 13.15 23.92 8.04
C VAL A 3 11.99 23.05 8.49
N SER A 4 11.31 22.39 7.53
CA SER A 4 10.18 21.50 7.74
C SER A 4 10.21 20.35 6.76
N PHE A 5 9.65 19.21 7.13
CA PHE A 5 9.34 18.08 6.25
C PHE A 5 7.83 18.04 6.02
N ILE A 6 7.41 17.90 4.77
CA ILE A 6 6.00 17.74 4.37
C ILE A 6 5.87 16.43 3.64
N GLY A 7 4.98 15.56 4.07
CA GLY A 7 4.76 14.26 3.45
C GLY A 7 3.97 13.29 4.31
N SER A 8 3.84 12.07 3.80
CA SER A 8 3.07 11.00 4.38
C SER A 8 3.69 10.43 5.66
N ASP A 9 2.88 9.78 6.48
CA ASP A 9 3.32 8.92 7.58
C ASP A 9 3.33 7.47 7.11
N PHE A 10 4.48 7.01 6.61
CA PHE A 10 4.63 5.68 6.04
C PHE A 10 4.38 4.55 7.05
N VAL A 11 4.69 4.76 8.33
CA VAL A 11 4.36 3.77 9.38
C VAL A 11 2.85 3.66 9.52
N GLU A 12 2.14 4.81 9.54
CA GLU A 12 0.68 4.84 9.64
C GLU A 12 0.01 4.25 8.39
N GLU A 13 0.58 4.44 7.19
CA GLU A 13 0.11 3.76 5.98
C GLU A 13 0.16 2.24 6.14
N GLY A 14 1.28 1.70 6.61
CA GLY A 14 1.42 0.27 6.92
C GLY A 14 0.41 -0.21 7.97
N ARG A 15 0.22 0.57 9.05
CA ARG A 15 -0.78 0.25 10.09
C ARG A 15 -2.21 0.23 9.55
N ARG A 16 -2.58 1.15 8.66
CA ARG A 16 -3.91 1.17 8.03
C ARG A 16 -4.15 -0.08 7.20
N ALA A 17 -3.15 -0.49 6.40
CA ALA A 17 -3.19 -1.75 5.65
C ALA A 17 -3.36 -2.96 6.59
N GLY A 18 -2.57 -3.01 7.67
CA GLY A 18 -2.63 -4.07 8.67
C GLY A 18 -3.97 -4.13 9.42
N ARG A 19 -4.52 -2.97 9.84
CA ARG A 19 -5.81 -2.92 10.54
C ARG A 19 -6.97 -3.40 9.67
N TRP A 20 -6.97 -3.03 8.39
CA TRP A 20 -7.97 -3.53 7.47
C TRP A 20 -7.87 -5.06 7.32
N LEU A 21 -6.67 -5.59 7.13
CA LEU A 21 -6.45 -7.04 7.01
C LEU A 21 -6.86 -7.77 8.29
N LEU A 22 -6.47 -7.24 9.45
CA LEU A 22 -6.82 -7.81 10.75
C LEU A 22 -8.34 -7.93 10.93
N GLU A 23 -9.10 -6.92 10.52
CA GLU A 23 -10.56 -6.95 10.59
C GLU A 23 -11.16 -7.97 9.61
N GLN A 24 -10.59 -8.12 8.39
CA GLN A 24 -11.08 -9.11 7.43
C GLN A 24 -10.92 -10.55 7.94
N PHE A 25 -9.86 -10.81 8.70
CA PHE A 25 -9.48 -12.14 9.18
C PHE A 25 -9.54 -12.28 10.71
N LYS A 26 -10.33 -11.45 11.40
CA LYS A 26 -10.43 -11.47 12.86
C LYS A 26 -10.89 -12.81 13.44
N ASP A 27 -11.72 -13.53 12.70
CA ASP A 27 -12.28 -14.83 13.09
C ASP A 27 -11.55 -16.02 12.43
N ALA A 28 -10.40 -15.78 11.79
CA ALA A 28 -9.64 -16.83 11.15
C ALA A 28 -9.10 -17.84 12.17
N THR A 29 -9.42 -19.12 11.98
CA THR A 29 -8.95 -20.24 12.80
C THR A 29 -7.77 -20.97 12.17
N GLU A 30 -7.59 -20.82 10.86
CA GLU A 30 -6.49 -21.39 10.10
C GLU A 30 -5.46 -20.32 9.71
N PRO A 31 -4.22 -20.72 9.40
CA PRO A 31 -3.21 -19.77 8.91
C PRO A 31 -3.66 -19.04 7.64
N VAL A 32 -3.44 -17.73 7.60
CA VAL A 32 -3.62 -16.87 6.44
C VAL A 32 -2.23 -16.50 5.91
N ASN A 33 -1.89 -16.99 4.73
CA ASN A 33 -0.57 -16.87 4.13
C ASN A 33 -0.44 -15.57 3.33
N ILE A 34 0.40 -14.68 3.81
CA ILE A 34 0.63 -13.36 3.23
C ILE A 34 1.96 -13.38 2.47
N VAL A 35 1.97 -12.88 1.23
CA VAL A 35 3.20 -12.52 0.53
C VAL A 35 3.32 -11.00 0.46
N GLU A 36 4.55 -10.50 0.59
CA GLU A 36 4.84 -9.05 0.64
C GLU A 36 5.77 -8.64 -0.49
N LEU A 37 5.33 -7.66 -1.29
CA LEU A 37 6.15 -6.95 -2.27
C LEU A 37 6.62 -5.64 -1.65
N GLN A 38 7.89 -5.62 -1.21
CA GLN A 38 8.49 -4.44 -0.64
C GLN A 38 8.93 -3.44 -1.72
N GLY A 39 8.98 -2.17 -1.34
CA GLY A 39 9.60 -1.13 -2.17
C GLY A 39 11.11 -1.24 -2.28
N THR A 40 11.74 -0.18 -2.79
CA THR A 40 13.20 -0.09 -2.95
C THR A 40 13.90 -0.29 -1.62
N THR A 41 14.80 -1.24 -1.58
CA THR A 41 15.56 -1.61 -0.37
C THR A 41 16.27 -0.39 0.23
N GLY A 42 16.05 -0.18 1.52
CA GLY A 42 16.67 0.92 2.28
C GLY A 42 15.95 2.27 2.18
N SER A 43 14.88 2.39 1.38
CA SER A 43 14.05 3.59 1.35
C SER A 43 13.15 3.67 2.59
N ALA A 44 12.89 4.88 3.08
CA ALA A 44 12.02 5.09 4.22
C ALA A 44 10.62 4.49 4.03
N PRO A 45 9.91 4.70 2.89
CA PRO A 45 8.59 4.12 2.71
C PRO A 45 8.60 2.59 2.71
N ALA A 46 9.65 1.93 2.21
CA ALA A 46 9.73 0.47 2.26
C ALA A 46 9.92 -0.06 3.70
N ILE A 47 10.79 0.60 4.47
CA ILE A 47 11.08 0.23 5.87
C ILE A 47 9.85 0.48 6.75
N ASP A 48 9.28 1.66 6.64
CA ASP A 48 8.23 2.15 7.55
C ASP A 48 6.88 1.48 7.26
N ARG A 49 6.49 1.29 5.99
CA ARG A 49 5.26 0.56 5.60
C ARG A 49 5.31 -0.88 6.11
N LYS A 50 6.47 -1.56 5.94
CA LYS A 50 6.67 -2.89 6.49
C LYS A 50 6.51 -2.92 8.00
N ALA A 51 7.20 -2.02 8.70
CA ALA A 51 7.17 -1.97 10.17
C ALA A 51 5.75 -1.74 10.70
N GLY A 52 5.01 -0.80 10.10
CA GLY A 52 3.62 -0.50 10.50
C GLY A 52 2.67 -1.66 10.23
N PHE A 53 2.81 -2.34 9.08
CA PHE A 53 1.99 -3.51 8.75
C PHE A 53 2.26 -4.67 9.71
N GLU A 54 3.53 -5.04 9.91
CA GLU A 54 3.94 -6.12 10.82
C GLU A 54 3.54 -5.83 12.28
N GLU A 55 3.58 -4.57 12.71
CA GLU A 55 3.16 -4.17 14.06
C GLU A 55 1.71 -4.60 14.33
N VAL A 56 0.81 -4.35 13.38
CA VAL A 56 -0.61 -4.62 13.53
C VAL A 56 -0.95 -6.09 13.33
N ILE A 57 -0.45 -6.73 12.29
CA ILE A 57 -0.84 -8.12 12.01
C ILE A 57 -0.37 -9.12 13.07
N LYS A 58 0.62 -8.77 13.89
CA LYS A 58 1.05 -9.58 15.06
C LYS A 58 -0.05 -9.83 16.08
N GLU A 59 -1.11 -9.00 16.10
CA GLU A 59 -2.25 -9.19 17.00
C GLU A 59 -3.03 -10.48 16.69
N ASN A 60 -2.99 -10.97 15.44
CA ASN A 60 -3.56 -12.26 15.06
C ASN A 60 -2.44 -13.23 14.63
N PRO A 61 -2.14 -14.27 15.44
CA PRO A 61 -1.07 -15.22 15.16
C PRO A 61 -1.30 -16.07 13.91
N ASN A 62 -2.52 -16.07 13.35
CA ASN A 62 -2.83 -16.76 12.11
C ASN A 62 -2.42 -15.95 10.86
N LEU A 63 -2.22 -14.63 10.96
CA LEU A 63 -1.70 -13.82 9.85
C LEU A 63 -0.18 -14.01 9.74
N LYS A 64 0.29 -14.66 8.67
CA LYS A 64 1.70 -15.03 8.51
C LYS A 64 2.28 -14.53 7.20
N ILE A 65 3.31 -13.67 7.27
CA ILE A 65 4.11 -13.34 6.09
C ILE A 65 5.02 -14.56 5.79
N ILE A 66 4.68 -15.31 4.74
CA ILE A 66 5.40 -16.52 4.32
C ILE A 66 6.52 -16.22 3.32
N ALA A 67 6.44 -15.10 2.60
CA ALA A 67 7.48 -14.63 1.70
C ALA A 67 7.44 -13.10 1.61
N SER A 68 8.62 -12.50 1.50
CA SER A 68 8.77 -11.05 1.42
C SER A 68 10.00 -10.72 0.57
N GLN A 69 9.82 -9.95 -0.52
CA GLN A 69 10.87 -9.59 -1.44
C GLN A 69 10.65 -8.20 -2.05
N THR A 70 11.75 -7.51 -2.38
CA THR A 70 11.66 -6.21 -3.05
C THR A 70 11.16 -6.35 -4.49
N GLY A 71 10.16 -5.53 -4.84
CA GLY A 71 9.71 -5.28 -6.20
C GLY A 71 10.12 -3.88 -6.68
N ASP A 72 10.96 -3.18 -5.89
CA ASP A 72 11.62 -1.93 -6.25
C ASP A 72 10.67 -0.81 -6.71
N PHE A 73 9.44 -0.83 -6.19
CA PHE A 73 8.34 0.07 -6.56
C PHE A 73 7.96 0.05 -8.04
N THR A 74 8.39 -0.95 -8.81
CA THR A 74 8.12 -1.00 -10.25
C THR A 74 7.11 -2.09 -10.62
N ARG A 75 6.27 -1.80 -11.63
CA ARG A 75 5.26 -2.74 -12.16
C ARG A 75 5.91 -4.02 -12.70
N ALA A 76 7.00 -3.86 -13.45
CA ALA A 76 7.72 -5.00 -14.04
C ALA A 76 8.30 -5.94 -12.97
N LYS A 77 8.93 -5.37 -11.95
CA LYS A 77 9.55 -6.16 -10.87
C LYS A 77 8.49 -6.78 -9.97
N GLY A 78 7.39 -6.05 -9.68
CA GLY A 78 6.25 -6.61 -8.94
C GLY A 78 5.68 -7.85 -9.63
N LYS A 79 5.54 -7.82 -10.96
CA LYS A 79 5.14 -8.98 -11.77
C LYS A 79 6.12 -10.14 -11.65
N GLU A 80 7.42 -9.89 -11.83
CA GLU A 80 8.49 -10.91 -11.76
C GLU A 80 8.51 -11.61 -10.40
N VAL A 81 8.48 -10.83 -9.32
CA VAL A 81 8.52 -11.36 -7.95
C VAL A 81 7.24 -12.13 -7.62
N MET A 82 6.07 -11.61 -8.02
CA MET A 82 4.81 -12.35 -7.81
C MET A 82 4.77 -13.68 -8.57
N GLN A 83 5.31 -13.75 -9.80
CA GLN A 83 5.47 -15.02 -10.51
C GLN A 83 6.31 -16.02 -9.72
N SER A 84 7.41 -15.56 -9.11
CA SER A 84 8.25 -16.40 -8.27
C SER A 84 7.52 -16.88 -7.01
N PHE A 85 6.73 -16.02 -6.37
CA PHE A 85 5.91 -16.41 -5.22
C PHE A 85 4.88 -17.50 -5.59
N LEU A 86 4.16 -17.32 -6.71
CA LEU A 86 3.16 -18.28 -7.20
C LEU A 86 3.77 -19.63 -7.60
N GLN A 87 5.05 -19.66 -8.00
CA GLN A 87 5.77 -20.92 -8.25
C GLN A 87 6.15 -21.63 -6.95
N ALA A 88 6.62 -20.87 -5.95
CA ALA A 88 7.10 -21.39 -4.68
C ALA A 88 5.99 -21.78 -3.71
N HIS A 89 4.88 -21.03 -3.70
CA HIS A 89 3.77 -21.18 -2.76
C HIS A 89 2.46 -21.40 -3.51
N LYS A 90 1.67 -22.40 -3.12
CA LYS A 90 0.38 -22.74 -3.77
C LYS A 90 -0.83 -22.28 -2.98
N ASP A 91 -0.61 -21.78 -1.80
CA ASP A 91 -1.59 -21.44 -0.76
C ASP A 91 -1.45 -19.97 -0.30
N ILE A 92 -1.27 -19.06 -1.25
CA ILE A 92 -1.23 -17.61 -0.98
C ILE A 92 -2.65 -17.08 -0.84
N ASP A 93 -2.97 -16.49 0.32
CA ASP A 93 -4.28 -15.89 0.59
C ASP A 93 -4.26 -14.37 0.36
N VAL A 94 -3.15 -13.72 0.67
CA VAL A 94 -3.04 -12.27 0.66
C VAL A 94 -1.74 -11.80 0.00
N LEU A 95 -1.83 -10.76 -0.81
CA LEU A 95 -0.71 -9.95 -1.28
C LEU A 95 -0.78 -8.58 -0.61
N TYR A 96 0.27 -8.19 0.11
CA TYR A 96 0.54 -6.81 0.49
C TYR A 96 1.63 -6.23 -0.40
N ALA A 97 1.31 -5.27 -1.22
CA ALA A 97 2.26 -4.55 -2.07
C ALA A 97 2.44 -3.13 -1.56
N HIS A 98 3.68 -2.69 -1.37
CA HIS A 98 4.01 -1.38 -0.83
C HIS A 98 3.65 -0.22 -1.76
N ASN A 99 3.25 -0.50 -3.01
CA ASN A 99 2.64 0.50 -3.89
C ASN A 99 1.73 -0.13 -4.95
N ASP A 100 0.93 0.72 -5.61
CA ASP A 100 -0.01 0.31 -6.65
C ASP A 100 0.69 -0.29 -7.88
N ASP A 101 1.82 0.26 -8.32
CA ASP A 101 2.52 -0.26 -9.50
C ASP A 101 2.97 -1.71 -9.33
N MET A 102 3.53 -2.06 -8.18
CA MET A 102 3.86 -3.46 -7.89
C MET A 102 2.59 -4.33 -7.82
N GLY A 103 1.51 -3.82 -7.20
CA GLY A 103 0.21 -4.49 -7.15
C GLY A 103 -0.35 -4.76 -8.55
N LEU A 104 -0.32 -3.77 -9.43
CA LEU A 104 -0.76 -3.89 -10.83
C LEU A 104 0.11 -4.89 -11.63
N GLY A 105 1.40 -4.93 -11.35
CA GLY A 105 2.29 -5.96 -11.88
C GLY A 105 1.93 -7.35 -11.39
N ALA A 106 1.66 -7.49 -10.10
CA ALA A 106 1.27 -8.74 -9.47
C ALA A 106 -0.06 -9.28 -10.00
N ILE A 107 -1.05 -8.40 -10.25
CA ILE A 107 -2.33 -8.76 -10.89
C ILE A 107 -2.09 -9.50 -12.21
N GLN A 108 -1.18 -9.01 -13.06
CA GLN A 108 -0.85 -9.68 -14.33
C GLN A 108 -0.26 -11.08 -14.11
N ALA A 109 0.54 -11.28 -13.07
CA ALA A 109 1.11 -12.58 -12.74
C ALA A 109 0.04 -13.56 -12.22
N ILE A 110 -0.88 -13.06 -11.37
CA ILE A 110 -1.99 -13.82 -10.81
C ILE A 110 -2.94 -14.28 -11.92
N GLU A 111 -3.34 -13.39 -12.82
CA GLU A 111 -4.18 -13.70 -13.97
C GLU A 111 -3.51 -14.71 -14.92
N ALA A 112 -2.20 -14.55 -15.18
CA ALA A 112 -1.43 -15.48 -16.00
C ALA A 112 -1.32 -16.89 -15.39
N ALA A 113 -1.44 -17.00 -14.06
CA ALA A 113 -1.50 -18.27 -13.33
C ALA A 113 -2.91 -18.89 -13.33
N GLY A 114 -3.91 -18.23 -13.92
CA GLY A 114 -5.30 -18.70 -13.96
C GLY A 114 -6.09 -18.40 -12.68
N LEU A 115 -5.58 -17.53 -11.80
CA LEU A 115 -6.23 -17.11 -10.57
C LEU A 115 -6.93 -15.75 -10.77
N VAL A 116 -7.90 -15.47 -9.93
CA VAL A 116 -8.70 -14.25 -9.96
C VAL A 116 -8.19 -13.29 -8.90
N PRO A 117 -7.50 -12.18 -9.28
CA PRO A 117 -7.05 -11.17 -8.33
C PRO A 117 -8.23 -10.52 -7.60
N GLY A 118 -8.05 -10.23 -6.32
CA GLY A 118 -9.09 -9.69 -5.44
C GLY A 118 -10.10 -10.73 -4.94
N LYS A 119 -10.03 -11.96 -5.45
CA LYS A 119 -10.94 -13.04 -5.06
C LYS A 119 -10.19 -14.29 -4.56
N ASP A 120 -9.32 -14.87 -5.41
CA ASP A 120 -8.50 -16.02 -5.00
C ASP A 120 -7.31 -15.57 -4.16
N ILE A 121 -6.81 -14.35 -4.40
CA ILE A 121 -5.79 -13.68 -3.60
C ILE A 121 -6.29 -12.28 -3.27
N ILE A 122 -6.46 -11.97 -2.00
CA ILE A 122 -6.78 -10.63 -1.50
C ILE A 122 -5.58 -9.70 -1.75
N ILE A 123 -5.81 -8.52 -2.30
CA ILE A 123 -4.73 -7.59 -2.66
C ILE A 123 -4.90 -6.27 -1.91
N ILE A 124 -3.84 -5.87 -1.22
CA ILE A 124 -3.73 -4.60 -0.52
C ILE A 124 -2.56 -3.83 -1.12
N THR A 125 -2.77 -2.54 -1.46
CA THR A 125 -1.74 -1.68 -2.01
C THR A 125 -1.68 -0.32 -1.32
N VAL A 126 -0.69 0.48 -1.68
CA VAL A 126 -0.52 1.86 -1.22
C VAL A 126 -0.32 2.75 -2.45
N ASP A 127 -0.71 3.98 -2.40
CA ASP A 127 -0.61 5.17 -3.23
C ASP A 127 -1.98 5.72 -3.62
N ALA A 128 -2.89 4.91 -4.12
CA ALA A 128 -4.17 5.28 -4.72
C ALA A 128 -4.00 6.11 -6.00
N VAL A 129 -3.06 5.73 -6.88
CA VAL A 129 -2.96 6.30 -8.23
C VAL A 129 -4.15 5.86 -9.10
N ARG A 130 -4.44 6.60 -10.17
CA ARG A 130 -5.63 6.36 -11.00
C ARG A 130 -5.76 4.91 -11.49
N ASP A 131 -4.65 4.28 -11.93
CA ASP A 131 -4.66 2.88 -12.38
C ASP A 131 -4.97 1.90 -11.23
N GLY A 132 -4.42 2.15 -10.03
CA GLY A 132 -4.71 1.39 -8.82
C GLY A 132 -6.18 1.52 -8.41
N MET A 133 -6.70 2.74 -8.40
CA MET A 133 -8.10 3.02 -8.11
C MET A 133 -9.04 2.37 -9.12
N GLN A 134 -8.68 2.33 -10.42
CA GLN A 134 -9.45 1.61 -11.42
C GLN A 134 -9.44 0.10 -11.15
N ALA A 135 -8.28 -0.48 -10.84
CA ALA A 135 -8.19 -1.89 -10.49
C ALA A 135 -8.99 -2.25 -9.24
N ALA A 136 -9.04 -1.35 -8.26
CA ALA A 136 -9.89 -1.51 -7.08
C ALA A 136 -11.38 -1.40 -7.43
N ALA A 137 -11.78 -0.43 -8.23
CA ALA A 137 -13.16 -0.28 -8.72
C ALA A 137 -13.64 -1.50 -9.52
N ASP A 138 -12.71 -2.18 -10.22
CA ASP A 138 -12.96 -3.42 -10.96
C ASP A 138 -12.93 -4.67 -10.06
N GLY A 139 -12.68 -4.52 -8.74
CA GLY A 139 -12.64 -5.61 -7.77
C GLY A 139 -11.36 -6.45 -7.80
N LYS A 140 -10.29 -5.97 -8.46
CA LYS A 140 -8.99 -6.66 -8.54
C LYS A 140 -8.05 -6.31 -7.39
N ILE A 141 -8.22 -5.14 -6.77
CA ILE A 141 -7.58 -4.73 -5.51
C ILE A 141 -8.70 -4.54 -4.48
N ASN A 142 -8.49 -5.08 -3.29
CA ASN A 142 -9.50 -5.07 -2.23
C ASN A 142 -9.42 -3.84 -1.35
N PHE A 143 -8.21 -3.32 -1.15
CA PHE A 143 -7.97 -2.18 -0.29
C PHE A 143 -6.74 -1.39 -0.72
N ILE A 144 -6.87 -0.07 -0.76
CA ILE A 144 -5.78 0.86 -1.06
C ILE A 144 -5.65 1.85 0.08
N VAL A 145 -4.43 2.05 0.55
CA VAL A 145 -4.06 3.16 1.44
C VAL A 145 -3.54 4.30 0.58
N GLU A 146 -4.03 5.51 0.79
CA GLU A 146 -3.57 6.67 0.03
C GLU A 146 -2.18 7.12 0.49
N CYS A 147 -1.30 7.46 -0.47
CA CYS A 147 -0.09 8.25 -0.31
C CYS A 147 -0.22 9.45 -1.26
N ASN A 148 -0.64 10.59 -0.72
CA ASN A 148 -1.08 11.73 -1.54
C ASN A 148 0.10 12.57 -2.04
N PRO A 149 0.36 12.65 -3.36
CA PRO A 149 1.47 13.44 -3.92
C PRO A 149 1.14 14.93 -4.09
N LEU A 150 -0.08 15.38 -3.82
CA LEU A 150 -0.52 16.76 -4.05
C LEU A 150 -0.09 17.70 -2.92
N LEU A 151 1.21 17.79 -2.68
CA LEU A 151 1.81 18.56 -1.57
C LEU A 151 1.95 20.06 -1.86
N GLY A 152 1.67 20.51 -3.08
CA GLY A 152 1.89 21.87 -3.53
C GLY A 152 1.27 22.95 -2.63
N PRO A 153 -0.02 22.89 -2.29
CA PRO A 153 -0.66 23.88 -1.41
C PRO A 153 0.02 23.96 -0.04
N GLN A 154 0.24 22.84 0.64
CA GLN A 154 0.91 22.78 1.94
C GLN A 154 2.34 23.34 1.89
N LEU A 155 3.08 23.04 0.80
CA LEU A 155 4.43 23.56 0.58
C LEU A 155 4.40 25.07 0.45
N MET A 156 3.49 25.64 -0.35
CA MET A 156 3.40 27.07 -0.55
C MET A 156 2.98 27.82 0.72
N ASP A 157 2.08 27.24 1.52
CA ASP A 157 1.70 27.80 2.82
C ASP A 157 2.90 27.81 3.80
N ALA A 158 3.67 26.74 3.85
CA ALA A 158 4.88 26.67 4.66
C ALA A 158 5.95 27.68 4.20
N VAL A 159 6.19 27.80 2.88
CA VAL A 159 7.12 28.79 2.31
C VAL A 159 6.71 30.20 2.68
N LYS A 160 5.41 30.54 2.52
CA LYS A 160 4.88 31.85 2.88
C LYS A 160 5.08 32.17 4.37
N ALA A 161 4.77 31.19 5.24
CA ALA A 161 4.97 31.37 6.69
C ALA A 161 6.44 31.64 7.04
N VAL A 162 7.37 30.91 6.44
CA VAL A 162 8.81 31.10 6.65
C VAL A 162 9.27 32.48 6.16
N VAL A 163 8.81 32.93 4.98
CA VAL A 163 9.17 34.27 4.43
C VAL A 163 8.61 35.39 5.31
N GLU A 164 7.46 35.18 5.93
CA GLU A 164 6.86 36.13 6.89
C GLU A 164 7.50 36.05 8.29
N GLY A 165 8.53 35.25 8.49
CA GLY A 165 9.21 35.08 9.78
C GLY A 165 8.42 34.27 10.81
N LYS A 166 7.42 33.53 10.39
CA LYS A 166 6.62 32.65 11.26
C LYS A 166 7.30 31.31 11.45
N GLU A 167 7.09 30.70 12.61
CA GLU A 167 7.51 29.33 12.86
C GLU A 167 6.60 28.34 12.12
N VAL A 168 7.21 27.29 11.57
CA VAL A 168 6.51 26.16 10.97
C VAL A 168 6.86 24.87 11.70
N PRO A 169 5.93 23.91 11.83
CA PRO A 169 6.23 22.62 12.44
C PRO A 169 7.38 21.90 11.72
N LYS A 170 8.19 21.16 12.46
CA LYS A 170 9.28 20.34 11.86
C LYS A 170 8.75 19.23 10.94
N ARG A 171 7.53 18.77 11.17
CA ARG A 171 6.85 17.79 10.32
C ARG A 171 5.40 18.22 10.09
N ILE A 172 5.00 18.25 8.85
CA ILE A 172 3.63 18.46 8.39
C ILE A 172 3.20 17.17 7.68
N VAL A 173 2.32 16.42 8.32
CA VAL A 173 1.82 15.15 7.76
C VAL A 173 0.68 15.45 6.79
N THR A 174 0.71 14.79 5.63
CA THR A 174 -0.33 14.89 4.61
C THR A 174 -1.61 14.17 5.09
N GLU A 175 -2.76 14.78 4.87
CA GLU A 175 -4.04 14.11 5.07
C GLU A 175 -4.28 13.08 3.96
N GLU A 176 -4.55 11.84 4.35
CA GLU A 176 -4.67 10.70 3.44
C GLU A 176 -5.80 9.79 3.88
N GLY A 177 -6.49 9.21 2.89
CA GLY A 177 -7.59 8.29 3.09
C GLY A 177 -7.22 6.82 2.87
N THR A 178 -8.27 6.01 2.82
CA THR A 178 -8.21 4.61 2.41
C THR A 178 -9.40 4.33 1.51
N PHE A 179 -9.30 3.32 0.64
CA PHE A 179 -10.33 2.99 -0.33
C PHE A 179 -10.55 1.48 -0.41
N THR A 180 -11.77 1.06 -0.12
CA THR A 180 -12.33 -0.21 -0.55
C THR A 180 -12.70 -0.16 -2.03
N SER A 181 -13.08 -1.28 -2.64
CA SER A 181 -13.51 -1.30 -4.05
C SER A 181 -14.71 -0.36 -4.32
N GLU A 182 -15.65 -0.25 -3.40
CA GLU A 182 -16.81 0.64 -3.55
C GLU A 182 -16.41 2.11 -3.43
N GLU A 183 -15.58 2.44 -2.44
CA GLU A 183 -15.06 3.80 -2.25
C GLU A 183 -14.15 4.23 -3.41
N ALA A 184 -13.31 3.32 -3.93
CA ALA A 184 -12.50 3.58 -5.11
C ALA A 184 -13.36 3.89 -6.33
N LYS A 185 -14.43 3.13 -6.56
CA LYS A 185 -15.38 3.37 -7.66
C LYS A 185 -16.03 4.74 -7.55
N ALA A 186 -16.40 5.15 -6.34
CA ALA A 186 -17.02 6.45 -6.09
C ALA A 186 -16.01 7.62 -6.28
N ALA A 187 -14.76 7.43 -5.84
CA ALA A 187 -13.74 8.48 -5.87
C ALA A 187 -13.02 8.61 -7.24
N LEU A 188 -13.04 7.57 -8.07
CA LEU A 188 -12.30 7.50 -9.34
C LEU A 188 -12.56 8.66 -10.33
N PRO A 189 -13.81 9.17 -10.51
CA PRO A 189 -14.06 10.27 -11.41
C PRO A 189 -13.27 11.55 -11.09
N ASP A 190 -13.06 11.82 -9.80
CA ASP A 190 -12.38 13.03 -9.30
C ASP A 190 -10.90 12.81 -9.00
N ARG A 191 -10.38 11.60 -9.24
CA ARG A 191 -8.96 11.26 -8.96
C ARG A 191 -8.02 12.03 -9.86
N LYS A 192 -7.05 12.75 -9.27
CA LYS A 192 -6.18 13.71 -9.96
C LYS A 192 -4.80 13.14 -10.33
N TYR A 193 -4.43 11.97 -9.83
CA TYR A 193 -3.14 11.32 -10.04
C TYR A 193 -3.26 9.81 -10.12
#